data_5ecad3ccae0280f3b5f01651320c4a36
#
_entry.id   5ecad3ccae0280f3b5f01651320c4a36
#
_cell.length_a   1.000
_cell.length_b   1.000
_cell.length_c   1.000
_cell.angle_alpha   90.00
_cell.angle_beta   90.00
_cell.angle_gamma   90.00
#
_symmetry.space_group_name_H-M   'P 1'
#
loop_
_entity.id
_entity.type
_entity.pdbx_description
1 polymer ?
#
loop_
_entity_poly.entity_id
_entity_poly.type
_entity_poly.pdbx_seq_one_letter_code
_entity_poly.pdbx_strand_id
1 'polypeptide(L)'
;ARTHRERLSGCRLVTTGTTGRLLAEHAGLQVEALQSGPLGGDQQIGARIAEGDIDLLIFFWDPLESMSHDPDIKALLRIATVWNVPIACTESAADLVIASAVFDTYERQVPDFSDYQRRRVMSV
;
A
#
# COMPACT_ATOMS: atom_id res chain seq x y z
N ALA A 1 8.26 3.29 -11.65
CA ALA A 1 7.05 4.01 -12.09
C ALA A 1 7.10 4.42 -13.55
N ARG A 2 8.25 4.89 -14.03
CA ARG A 2 8.39 5.28 -15.46
C ARG A 2 8.14 4.11 -16.41
N THR A 3 8.65 2.94 -16.07
CA THR A 3 8.53 1.73 -16.89
C THR A 3 7.07 1.29 -17.04
N HIS A 4 6.27 1.50 -16.01
CA HIS A 4 4.88 1.07 -15.95
C HIS A 4 3.88 2.23 -15.96
N ARG A 5 4.31 3.39 -16.43
CA ARG A 5 3.51 4.62 -16.38
C ARG A 5 2.11 4.45 -16.96
N GLU A 6 2.02 3.77 -18.08
CA GLU A 6 0.76 3.61 -18.79
C GLU A 6 -0.27 2.84 -17.97
N ARG A 7 0.14 1.73 -17.34
CA ARG A 7 -0.75 0.97 -16.45
C ARG A 7 -1.09 1.74 -15.19
N LEU A 8 -0.09 2.40 -14.60
CA LEU A 8 -0.29 3.18 -13.39
C LEU A 8 -1.20 4.39 -13.60
N SER A 9 -1.19 4.97 -14.79
CA SER A 9 -2.06 6.12 -15.10
C SER A 9 -3.55 5.78 -15.06
N GLY A 10 -3.90 4.50 -15.21
CA GLY A 10 -5.27 4.02 -15.05
C GLY A 10 -5.68 3.71 -13.63
N CYS A 11 -4.78 3.84 -12.67
CA CYS A 11 -5.02 3.53 -11.26
C CYS A 11 -5.18 4.81 -10.45
N ARG A 12 -5.93 4.71 -9.34
CA ARG A 12 -5.91 5.75 -8.32
C ARG A 12 -4.69 5.54 -7.44
N LEU A 13 -3.74 6.46 -7.49
CA LEU A 13 -2.49 6.35 -6.76
C LEU A 13 -2.56 7.15 -5.46
N VAL A 14 -2.27 6.49 -4.34
CA VAL A 14 -2.19 7.11 -3.01
C VAL A 14 -0.78 6.90 -2.50
N THR A 15 -0.10 7.96 -2.11
CA THR A 15 1.30 7.88 -1.70
C THR A 15 1.56 8.71 -0.45
N THR A 16 2.66 8.42 0.23
CA THR A 16 3.22 9.36 1.21
C THR A 16 3.84 10.55 0.48
N GLY A 17 4.01 11.67 1.19
CA GLY A 17 4.31 12.96 0.57
C GLY A 17 5.50 12.99 -0.36
N THR A 18 6.65 12.47 0.06
CA THR A 18 7.87 12.50 -0.76
C THR A 18 7.75 11.67 -2.03
N THR A 19 7.20 10.47 -1.91
CA THR A 19 6.99 9.60 -3.05
C THR A 19 6.01 10.22 -4.05
N GLY A 20 4.94 10.84 -3.55
CA GLY A 20 3.96 11.52 -4.41
C GLY A 20 4.57 12.63 -5.23
N ARG A 21 5.41 13.45 -4.61
CA ARG A 21 6.11 14.53 -5.31
C ARG A 21 7.03 13.98 -6.40
N LEU A 22 7.80 12.93 -6.10
CA LEU A 22 8.70 12.34 -7.07
C LEU A 22 7.96 11.72 -8.25
N LEU A 23 6.83 11.05 -8.01
CA LEU A 23 6.01 10.49 -9.07
C LEU A 23 5.41 11.57 -9.96
N ALA A 24 4.94 12.67 -9.39
CA ALA A 24 4.39 13.77 -10.15
C ALA A 24 5.46 14.45 -11.01
N GLU A 25 6.64 14.70 -10.45
CA GLU A 25 7.73 15.40 -11.14
C GLU A 25 8.40 14.57 -12.23
N HIS A 26 8.63 13.28 -11.96
CA HIS A 26 9.48 12.43 -12.81
C HIS A 26 8.70 11.46 -13.70
N ALA A 27 7.51 11.09 -13.32
CA ALA A 27 6.69 10.16 -14.10
C ALA A 27 5.41 10.80 -14.64
N GLY A 28 5.10 12.03 -14.25
CA GLY A 28 3.91 12.73 -14.70
C GLY A 28 2.60 12.09 -14.26
N LEU A 29 2.61 11.37 -13.14
CA LEU A 29 1.45 10.69 -12.61
C LEU A 29 0.70 11.58 -11.63
N GLN A 30 -0.62 11.53 -11.66
CA GLN A 30 -1.45 12.19 -10.66
C GLN A 30 -1.59 11.28 -9.44
N VAL A 31 -1.29 11.82 -8.26
CA VAL A 31 -1.33 11.07 -7.02
C VAL A 31 -2.07 11.85 -5.94
N GLU A 32 -2.75 11.13 -5.04
CA GLU A 32 -3.20 11.69 -3.78
C GLU A 32 -2.07 11.55 -2.77
N ALA A 33 -1.46 12.66 -2.37
CA ALA A 33 -0.35 12.66 -1.44
C ALA A 33 -0.84 12.77 0.00
N LEU A 34 -0.46 11.81 0.84
CA LEU A 34 -0.70 11.83 2.28
C LEU A 34 0.50 12.47 2.97
N GLN A 35 0.51 12.48 4.30
CA GLN A 35 1.66 12.97 5.06
C GLN A 35 2.89 12.11 4.78
N SER A 36 4.09 12.66 5.02
CA SER A 36 5.30 11.84 5.02
C SER A 36 5.24 10.78 6.11
N GLY A 37 6.00 9.68 5.96
CA GLY A 37 5.99 8.59 6.91
C GLY A 37 6.13 9.04 8.36
N PRO A 38 7.19 9.82 8.72
CA PRO A 38 7.38 10.27 10.10
C PRO A 38 6.27 11.17 10.65
N LEU A 39 5.48 11.77 9.78
CA LEU A 39 4.36 12.65 10.17
C LEU A 39 3.00 11.95 10.12
N GLY A 40 2.98 10.63 10.03
CA GLY A 40 1.76 9.84 10.09
C GLY A 40 1.31 9.26 8.76
N GLY A 41 2.11 9.36 7.70
CA GLY A 41 1.75 8.83 6.38
C GLY A 41 1.52 7.33 6.38
N ASP A 42 2.35 6.58 7.11
CA ASP A 42 2.20 5.11 7.19
C ASP A 42 0.90 4.72 7.89
N GLN A 43 0.53 5.45 8.94
CA GLN A 43 -0.73 5.22 9.65
C GLN A 43 -1.93 5.57 8.77
N GLN A 44 -1.82 6.62 7.96
CA GLN A 44 -2.89 6.99 7.03
C GLN A 44 -3.10 5.92 5.96
N ILE A 45 -2.02 5.35 5.42
CA ILE A 45 -2.12 4.25 4.46
C ILE A 45 -2.72 3.02 5.13
N GLY A 46 -2.28 2.69 6.35
CA GLY A 46 -2.84 1.58 7.11
C GLY A 46 -4.35 1.71 7.33
N ALA A 47 -4.82 2.91 7.65
CA ALA A 47 -6.25 3.17 7.79
C ALA A 47 -7.00 2.95 6.48
N ARG A 48 -6.44 3.40 5.34
CA ARG A 48 -7.02 3.19 4.02
C ARG A 48 -7.12 1.71 3.66
N ILE A 49 -6.12 0.91 4.04
CA ILE A 49 -6.13 -0.53 3.85
C ILE A 49 -7.27 -1.16 4.66
N ALA A 50 -7.41 -0.78 5.92
CA ALA A 50 -8.45 -1.31 6.79
C ALA A 50 -9.86 -0.93 6.32
N GLU A 51 -10.01 0.19 5.66
CA GLU A 51 -11.27 0.65 5.08
C GLU A 51 -11.62 0.00 3.74
N GLY A 52 -10.72 -0.83 3.20
CA GLY A 52 -10.94 -1.50 1.92
C GLY A 52 -10.62 -0.65 0.71
N ASP A 53 -9.90 0.45 0.88
CA ASP A 53 -9.67 1.46 -0.15
C ASP A 53 -8.38 1.23 -0.95
N ILE A 54 -7.58 0.23 -0.58
CA ILE A 54 -6.29 -0.09 -1.21
C ILE A 54 -6.32 -1.53 -1.73
N ASP A 55 -5.95 -1.70 -3.00
CA ASP A 55 -5.94 -3.01 -3.66
C ASP A 55 -4.54 -3.58 -3.88
N LEU A 56 -3.51 -2.75 -3.76
CA LEU A 56 -2.11 -3.16 -3.90
C LEU A 56 -1.24 -2.19 -3.11
N LEU A 57 -0.34 -2.74 -2.32
CA LEU A 57 0.67 -1.97 -1.59
C LEU A 57 2.04 -2.22 -2.18
N ILE A 58 2.71 -1.15 -2.62
CA ILE A 58 4.11 -1.20 -3.03
C ILE A 58 4.89 -0.37 -2.02
N PHE A 59 5.83 -1.02 -1.34
CA PHE A 59 6.56 -0.39 -0.26
C PHE A 59 8.03 -0.80 -0.30
N PHE A 60 8.91 0.14 -0.65
CA PHE A 60 10.36 -0.08 -0.67
C PHE A 60 10.98 0.50 0.59
N TRP A 61 11.87 -0.25 1.21
CA TRP A 61 12.62 0.18 2.38
C TRP A 61 14.06 -0.32 2.25
N ASP A 62 14.99 0.32 2.94
CA ASP A 62 16.40 -0.08 2.89
C ASP A 62 16.69 -1.07 4.01
N PRO A 63 16.88 -2.36 3.71
CA PRO A 63 17.11 -3.38 4.74
C PRO A 63 18.51 -3.29 5.35
N LEU A 64 19.41 -2.50 4.77
CA LEU A 64 20.77 -2.33 5.26
C LEU A 64 20.91 -1.15 6.22
N GLU A 65 19.86 -0.36 6.36
CA GLU A 65 19.84 0.80 7.25
C GLU A 65 19.02 0.49 8.49
N SER A 66 19.51 0.98 9.63
CA SER A 66 18.74 0.93 10.87
C SER A 66 17.66 2.02 10.81
N MET A 67 16.40 1.62 10.90
CA MET A 67 15.27 2.54 10.72
C MET A 67 14.59 2.83 12.05
N SER A 68 14.44 4.10 12.37
CA SER A 68 13.77 4.51 13.61
C SER A 68 12.26 4.23 13.58
N HIS A 69 11.68 3.99 12.42
CA HIS A 69 10.24 3.73 12.25
C HIS A 69 9.92 2.28 11.86
N ASP A 70 10.80 1.33 12.17
CA ASP A 70 10.56 -0.10 11.94
C ASP A 70 9.21 -0.59 12.46
N PRO A 71 8.75 -0.21 13.67
CA PRO A 71 7.43 -0.63 14.15
C PRO A 71 6.29 -0.19 13.24
N ASP A 72 6.37 1.00 12.63
CA ASP A 72 5.36 1.50 11.70
C ASP A 72 5.35 0.69 10.41
N ILE A 73 6.52 0.30 9.92
CA ILE A 73 6.63 -0.57 8.73
C ILE A 73 6.01 -1.92 9.01
N LYS A 74 6.32 -2.53 10.13
CA LYS A 74 5.75 -3.83 10.52
C LYS A 74 4.24 -3.75 10.66
N ALA A 75 3.73 -2.67 11.23
CA ALA A 75 2.29 -2.46 11.38
C ALA A 75 1.61 -2.35 10.02
N LEU A 76 2.22 -1.65 9.07
CA LEU A 76 1.70 -1.50 7.72
C LEU A 76 1.63 -2.83 6.98
N LEU A 77 2.71 -3.60 7.03
CA LEU A 77 2.75 -4.93 6.40
C LEU A 77 1.76 -5.88 7.04
N ARG A 78 1.61 -5.81 8.36
CA ARG A 78 0.65 -6.63 9.09
C ARG A 78 -0.79 -6.33 8.66
N ILE A 79 -1.17 -5.07 8.60
CA ILE A 79 -2.56 -4.72 8.23
C ILE A 79 -2.87 -5.09 6.78
N ALA A 80 -1.92 -4.96 5.88
CA ALA A 80 -2.08 -5.40 4.50
C ALA A 80 -2.28 -6.92 4.42
N THR A 81 -1.55 -7.68 5.23
CA THR A 81 -1.69 -9.13 5.31
C THR A 81 -3.06 -9.51 5.87
N VAL A 82 -3.52 -8.83 6.92
CA VAL A 82 -4.86 -9.06 7.51
C VAL A 82 -5.95 -8.94 6.46
N TRP A 83 -5.87 -7.95 5.60
CA TRP A 83 -6.90 -7.68 4.59
C TRP A 83 -6.60 -8.31 3.23
N ASN A 84 -5.62 -9.20 3.16
CA ASN A 84 -5.25 -9.92 1.94
C ASN A 84 -4.90 -8.99 0.77
N VAL A 85 -4.23 -7.88 1.07
CA VAL A 85 -3.76 -6.94 0.05
C VAL A 85 -2.41 -7.43 -0.48
N PRO A 86 -2.23 -7.58 -1.79
CA PRO A 86 -0.92 -7.91 -2.35
C PRO A 86 0.13 -6.86 -1.99
N ILE A 87 1.32 -7.32 -1.61
CA ILE A 87 2.42 -6.47 -1.16
C ILE A 87 3.64 -6.72 -2.03
N ALA A 88 4.24 -5.66 -2.55
CA ALA A 88 5.52 -5.72 -3.24
C ALA A 88 6.53 -4.86 -2.49
N CYS A 89 7.56 -5.50 -1.94
CA CYS A 89 8.63 -4.82 -1.17
C CYS A 89 9.93 -4.68 -1.94
N THR A 90 10.00 -5.19 -3.17
CA THR A 90 11.17 -5.09 -4.03
C THR A 90 10.76 -4.57 -5.39
N GLU A 91 11.71 -3.96 -6.08
CA GLU A 91 11.49 -3.52 -7.45
C GLU A 91 11.07 -4.69 -8.35
N SER A 92 11.73 -5.85 -8.19
CA SER A 92 11.40 -7.04 -8.97
C SER A 92 9.98 -7.53 -8.73
N ALA A 93 9.52 -7.56 -7.47
CA ALA A 93 8.16 -7.95 -7.16
C ALA A 93 7.15 -6.96 -7.74
N ALA A 94 7.44 -5.66 -7.63
CA ALA A 94 6.59 -4.62 -8.21
C ALA A 94 6.48 -4.77 -9.72
N ASP A 95 7.58 -5.04 -10.42
CA ASP A 95 7.60 -5.26 -11.86
C ASP A 95 6.72 -6.45 -12.25
N LEU A 96 6.86 -7.57 -11.55
CA LEU A 96 6.07 -8.77 -11.85
C LEU A 96 4.58 -8.54 -11.63
N VAL A 97 4.20 -7.85 -10.57
CA VAL A 97 2.80 -7.57 -10.27
C VAL A 97 2.20 -6.63 -11.30
N ILE A 98 2.87 -5.53 -11.60
CA ILE A 98 2.34 -4.53 -12.54
C ILE A 98 2.31 -5.07 -13.98
N ALA A 99 3.28 -5.89 -14.36
CA ALA A 99 3.35 -6.52 -15.68
C ALA A 99 2.42 -7.73 -15.82
N SER A 100 1.77 -8.16 -14.75
CA SER A 100 0.89 -9.32 -14.77
C SER A 100 -0.26 -9.14 -15.78
N ALA A 101 -0.61 -10.21 -16.47
CA ALA A 101 -1.73 -10.22 -17.41
C ALA A 101 -3.07 -9.95 -16.71
N VAL A 102 -3.16 -10.18 -15.42
CA VAL A 102 -4.39 -9.97 -14.64
C VAL A 102 -4.36 -8.70 -13.78
N PHE A 103 -3.38 -7.83 -14.00
CA PHE A 103 -3.23 -6.62 -13.18
C PHE A 103 -4.51 -5.79 -13.11
N ASP A 104 -5.20 -5.60 -14.25
CA ASP A 104 -6.40 -4.78 -14.32
C ASP A 104 -7.68 -5.49 -13.94
N THR A 105 -7.66 -6.83 -13.88
CA THR A 105 -8.86 -7.64 -13.70
C THR A 105 -8.87 -8.47 -12.41
N TYR A 106 -7.74 -8.56 -11.73
CA TYR A 106 -7.63 -9.37 -10.52
C TYR A 106 -8.48 -8.79 -9.39
N GLU A 107 -9.28 -9.64 -8.79
CA GLU A 107 -10.09 -9.31 -7.61
C GLU A 107 -9.64 -10.19 -6.46
N ARG A 108 -9.03 -9.58 -5.43
CA ARG A 108 -8.63 -10.33 -4.25
C ARG A 108 -9.85 -10.73 -3.43
N GLN A 109 -9.74 -11.85 -2.72
CA GLN A 109 -10.75 -12.22 -1.75
C GLN A 109 -10.58 -11.38 -0.49
N VAL A 110 -11.58 -10.57 -0.18
CA VAL A 110 -11.57 -9.73 1.02
C VAL A 110 -12.08 -10.54 2.20
N PRO A 111 -11.28 -10.69 3.27
CA PRO A 111 -11.71 -11.47 4.43
C PRO A 111 -12.95 -10.89 5.09
N ASP A 112 -13.79 -11.77 5.62
CA ASP A 112 -14.98 -11.39 6.40
C ASP A 112 -14.68 -11.64 7.88
N PHE A 113 -14.60 -10.57 8.65
CA PHE A 113 -14.32 -10.62 10.09
C PHE A 113 -15.56 -10.38 10.94
N SER A 114 -16.75 -10.57 10.40
CA SER A 114 -17.99 -10.28 11.13
C SER A 114 -18.10 -11.10 12.43
N ASP A 115 -17.68 -12.38 12.44
CA ASP A 115 -17.69 -13.18 13.65
C ASP A 115 -16.69 -12.67 14.69
N TYR A 116 -15.50 -12.26 14.26
CA TYR A 116 -14.50 -11.68 15.13
C TYR A 116 -15.01 -10.35 15.75
N GLN A 117 -15.64 -9.52 14.93
CA GLN A 117 -16.20 -8.23 15.37
C GLN A 117 -17.30 -8.45 16.41
N ARG A 118 -18.18 -9.41 16.20
CA ARG A 118 -19.24 -9.74 17.18
C ARG A 118 -18.65 -10.19 18.50
N ARG A 119 -17.66 -11.08 18.48
CA ARG A 119 -17.02 -11.55 19.71
C ARG A 119 -16.33 -10.40 20.45
N ARG A 120 -15.72 -9.49 19.71
CA ARG A 120 -15.02 -8.35 20.29
C ARG A 120 -16.00 -7.42 21.01
N VAL A 121 -17.13 -7.15 20.41
CA VAL A 121 -18.17 -6.29 21.02
C VAL A 121 -18.70 -6.92 22.31
N MET A 122 -18.93 -8.23 22.31
CA MET A 122 -19.48 -8.93 23.47
C MET A 122 -18.49 -9.06 24.64
N SER A 123 -17.19 -8.91 24.40
CA SER A 123 -16.16 -9.07 25.44
C SER A 123 -15.84 -7.78 26.19
N VAL A 124 -16.43 -6.66 25.82
CA VAL A 124 -16.19 -5.37 26.48
C VAL A 124 -17.01 -5.19 27.77
#